data_80810707e1314e91ae088745120278c2
#
_entry.id   80810707e1314e91ae088745120278c2
#
_cell.length_a   1.000
_cell.length_b   1.000
_cell.length_c   1.000
_cell.angle_alpha   90.00
_cell.angle_beta   90.00
_cell.angle_gamma   90.00
#
_symmetry.space_group_name_H-M   'P 1'
#
loop_
_entity.id
_entity.type
_entity.pdbx_description
1 polymer ?
#
loop_
_entity_poly.entity_id
_entity_poly.type
_entity_poly.pdbx_seq_one_letter_code
_entity_poly.pdbx_strand_id
1 'polypeptide(L)'
;MRFSFFCIVVINVIGKDALEKSIVVIGGGAAGFFAAIRAKEVNPKVRCSLYEKGHAFLTKVRISGGGRCNVTHACFEPRELTSRYPRGSKELLGPFYSWQPQDTVDWFESHGVALKTEPDGRMFPVTDSSQTIIDCLLDTARGNGVELKTKTGIDSARIDHK
;
A
#
# COMPACT_ATOMS: atom_id res chain seq x y z
N MET A 1 7.50 17.70 -11.97
CA MET A 1 6.21 17.00 -11.86
C MET A 1 5.50 17.56 -10.63
N ARG A 2 4.33 18.20 -10.78
CA ARG A 2 3.52 18.70 -9.64
C ARG A 2 2.58 17.60 -9.20
N PHE A 3 2.60 17.28 -7.92
CA PHE A 3 1.73 16.23 -7.36
C PHE A 3 0.39 16.85 -6.97
N SER A 4 -0.63 16.58 -7.75
CA SER A 4 -2.02 16.91 -7.39
C SER A 4 -2.61 15.72 -6.65
N PHE A 5 -3.35 15.98 -5.60
CA PHE A 5 -4.00 15.04 -4.67
C PHE A 5 -4.12 13.59 -5.17
N PHE A 6 -3.61 12.61 -4.38
CA PHE A 6 -3.71 11.16 -4.56
C PHE A 6 -2.76 10.50 -5.59
N CYS A 7 -1.47 10.69 -5.47
CA CYS A 7 -0.54 9.86 -6.23
C CYS A 7 0.46 9.22 -5.29
N ILE A 8 0.59 7.88 -5.38
CA ILE A 8 1.78 7.21 -4.89
C ILE A 8 2.81 7.39 -5.97
N VAL A 9 3.87 8.07 -5.63
CA VAL A 9 5.02 8.19 -6.51
C VAL A 9 6.16 7.42 -5.87
N VAL A 10 6.62 6.39 -6.56
CA VAL A 10 7.85 5.69 -6.20
C VAL A 10 8.95 6.31 -7.05
N ILE A 11 9.90 6.97 -6.41
CA ILE A 11 11.05 7.56 -7.07
C ILE A 11 12.28 6.71 -6.72
N ASN A 12 12.93 6.16 -7.74
CA ASN A 12 14.22 5.53 -7.56
C ASN A 12 15.28 6.63 -7.62
N VAL A 13 15.92 6.90 -6.49
CA VAL A 13 16.98 7.90 -6.38
C VAL A 13 18.31 7.17 -6.40
N ILE A 14 19.12 7.46 -7.40
CA ILE A 14 20.52 6.98 -7.47
C ILE A 14 21.37 8.02 -6.75
N GLY A 15 21.97 7.63 -5.63
CA GLY A 15 22.91 8.48 -4.91
C GLY A 15 24.17 8.80 -5.72
N LYS A 16 24.96 9.79 -5.28
CA LYS A 16 26.23 10.19 -5.93
C LYS A 16 27.22 9.02 -6.02
N ASP A 17 27.15 8.09 -5.08
CA ASP A 17 27.82 6.80 -5.17
C ASP A 17 26.86 5.81 -5.82
N ALA A 18 27.16 5.37 -7.03
CA ALA A 18 26.33 4.47 -7.86
C ALA A 18 25.94 3.14 -7.18
N LEU A 19 26.35 2.91 -5.94
CA LEU A 19 26.10 1.72 -5.12
C LEU A 19 24.86 1.85 -4.19
N GLU A 20 24.38 3.05 -3.90
CA GLU A 20 23.24 3.24 -2.98
C GLU A 20 21.97 3.63 -3.74
N LYS A 21 21.17 2.64 -4.07
CA LYS A 21 19.80 2.86 -4.56
C LYS A 21 18.89 3.21 -3.40
N SER A 22 18.08 4.25 -3.54
CA SER A 22 17.06 4.61 -2.58
C SER A 22 15.69 4.74 -3.25
N ILE A 23 14.65 4.38 -2.52
CA ILE A 23 13.26 4.47 -2.96
C ILE A 23 12.55 5.46 -2.06
N VAL A 24 11.89 6.42 -2.66
CA VAL A 24 11.02 7.38 -1.97
C VAL A 24 9.58 7.09 -2.35
N VAL A 25 8.75 6.81 -1.36
CA VAL A 25 7.31 6.62 -1.53
C VAL A 25 6.59 7.85 -0.99
N ILE A 26 5.71 8.44 -1.79
CA ILE A 26 4.95 9.65 -1.43
C ILE A 26 3.49 9.29 -1.25
N GLY A 27 2.97 9.49 -0.04
CA GLY A 27 1.61 9.19 0.38
C GLY A 27 1.52 7.99 1.31
N GLY A 28 1.20 8.26 2.58
CA GLY A 28 1.13 7.29 3.68
C GLY A 28 -0.22 6.57 3.80
N GLY A 29 -0.87 6.26 2.66
CA GLY A 29 -2.05 5.40 2.58
C GLY A 29 -1.68 3.93 2.42
N ALA A 30 -2.68 3.02 2.33
CA ALA A 30 -2.47 1.58 2.20
C ALA A 30 -1.52 1.22 1.06
N ALA A 31 -1.74 1.77 -0.13
CA ALA A 31 -0.92 1.48 -1.29
C ALA A 31 0.54 1.95 -1.13
N GLY A 32 0.78 3.07 -0.43
CA GLY A 32 2.15 3.54 -0.09
C GLY A 32 2.85 2.59 0.86
N PHE A 33 2.15 2.10 1.87
CA PHE A 33 2.69 1.09 2.77
C PHE A 33 3.03 -0.21 2.04
N PHE A 34 2.12 -0.75 1.21
CA PHE A 34 2.40 -1.93 0.40
C PHE A 34 3.59 -1.73 -0.54
N ALA A 35 3.69 -0.59 -1.22
CA ALA A 35 4.82 -0.29 -2.09
C ALA A 35 6.15 -0.25 -1.33
N ALA A 36 6.19 0.42 -0.16
CA ALA A 36 7.39 0.53 0.66
C ALA A 36 7.81 -0.81 1.27
N ILE A 37 6.86 -1.58 1.81
CA ILE A 37 7.09 -2.91 2.36
C ILE A 37 7.64 -3.82 1.26
N ARG A 38 6.96 -3.87 0.10
CA ARG A 38 7.37 -4.73 -1.02
C ARG A 38 8.76 -4.37 -1.55
N ALA A 39 9.10 -3.09 -1.61
CA ALA A 39 10.43 -2.66 -2.00
C ALA A 39 11.52 -3.24 -1.09
N LYS A 40 11.26 -3.25 0.21
CA LYS A 40 12.17 -3.80 1.23
C LYS A 40 12.21 -5.33 1.23
N GLU A 41 11.08 -6.00 0.98
CA GLU A 41 11.03 -7.46 0.82
C GLU A 41 11.86 -7.94 -0.36
N VAL A 42 11.75 -7.24 -1.50
CA VAL A 42 12.50 -7.58 -2.73
C VAL A 42 13.99 -7.25 -2.59
N ASN A 43 14.32 -6.15 -1.95
CA ASN A 43 15.71 -5.76 -1.71
C ASN A 43 15.88 -5.17 -0.30
N PRO A 44 16.23 -5.99 0.70
CA PRO A 44 16.43 -5.53 2.07
C PRO A 44 17.50 -4.43 2.23
N LYS A 45 18.44 -4.34 1.29
CA LYS A 45 19.53 -3.35 1.33
C LYS A 45 19.13 -1.98 0.79
N VAL A 46 18.01 -1.88 0.04
CA VAL A 46 17.58 -0.59 -0.50
C VAL A 46 17.17 0.34 0.65
N ARG A 47 17.57 1.59 0.60
CA ARG A 47 16.99 2.61 1.48
C ARG A 47 15.56 2.90 1.01
N CYS A 48 14.59 2.82 1.91
CA CYS A 48 13.20 3.12 1.59
C CYS A 48 12.62 4.09 2.61
N SER A 49 12.12 5.22 2.13
CA SER A 49 11.48 6.24 2.96
C SER A 49 10.05 6.49 2.46
N LEU A 50 9.08 6.53 3.37
CA LEU A 50 7.68 6.83 3.10
C LEU A 50 7.30 8.16 3.75
N TYR A 51 6.84 9.10 2.92
CA TYR A 51 6.48 10.45 3.31
C TYR A 51 4.95 10.65 3.30
N GLU A 52 4.44 11.24 4.38
CA GLU A 52 3.05 11.63 4.51
C GLU A 52 2.97 13.11 4.92
N LYS A 53 2.16 13.90 4.20
CA LYS A 53 1.96 15.31 4.50
C LYS A 53 1.15 15.56 5.77
N GLY A 54 0.24 14.63 6.07
CA GLY A 54 -0.63 14.70 7.24
C GLY A 54 0.10 14.35 8.54
N HIS A 55 -0.63 14.49 9.63
CA HIS A 55 -0.13 14.18 10.98
C HIS A 55 -0.09 12.67 11.27
N ALA A 56 -0.83 11.87 10.52
CA ALA A 56 -0.96 10.43 10.74
C ALA A 56 -0.99 9.67 9.41
N PHE A 57 -0.42 8.48 9.44
CA PHE A 57 -0.53 7.50 8.35
C PHE A 57 -1.91 6.83 8.34
N LEU A 58 -2.28 6.25 7.19
CA LEU A 58 -3.41 5.34 7.03
C LEU A 58 -4.76 5.93 7.44
N THR A 59 -4.93 7.25 7.38
CA THR A 59 -6.14 7.96 7.84
C THR A 59 -7.40 7.48 7.12
N LYS A 60 -7.32 7.15 5.82
CA LYS A 60 -8.46 6.59 5.06
C LYS A 60 -8.74 5.13 5.42
N VAL A 61 -7.72 4.34 5.73
CA VAL A 61 -7.89 2.97 6.25
C VAL A 61 -8.67 3.02 7.56
N ARG A 62 -8.33 3.95 8.45
CA ARG A 62 -8.97 4.13 9.75
C ARG A 62 -10.48 4.28 9.68
N ILE A 63 -10.99 5.03 8.71
CA ILE A 63 -12.43 5.31 8.56
C ILE A 63 -13.13 4.39 7.57
N SER A 64 -12.38 3.61 6.79
CA SER A 64 -12.97 2.72 5.79
C SER A 64 -13.83 1.62 6.41
N GLY A 65 -14.86 1.19 5.68
CA GLY A 65 -15.77 0.16 6.16
C GLY A 65 -16.44 0.48 7.50
N GLY A 66 -16.67 1.76 7.80
CA GLY A 66 -17.24 2.20 9.07
C GLY A 66 -16.28 2.02 10.27
N GLY A 67 -14.98 2.14 10.03
CA GLY A 67 -13.95 1.97 11.07
C GLY A 67 -13.47 0.53 11.25
N ARG A 68 -13.99 -0.40 10.45
CA ARG A 68 -13.60 -1.82 10.47
C ARG A 68 -12.51 -2.16 9.45
N CYS A 69 -12.31 -1.35 8.42
CA CYS A 69 -11.52 -1.56 7.22
C CYS A 69 -12.01 -2.71 6.34
N ASN A 70 -12.79 -2.41 5.31
CA ASN A 70 -13.01 -3.37 4.24
C ASN A 70 -11.67 -3.57 3.49
N VAL A 71 -11.04 -4.73 3.71
CA VAL A 71 -9.70 -5.03 3.20
C VAL A 71 -9.75 -5.40 1.71
N THR A 72 -10.65 -6.32 1.37
CA THR A 72 -10.83 -6.84 0.03
C THR A 72 -12.22 -7.46 -0.13
N HIS A 73 -12.44 -8.16 -1.22
CA HIS A 73 -13.69 -8.86 -1.52
C HIS A 73 -13.40 -10.30 -1.90
N ALA A 74 -14.24 -11.24 -1.44
CA ALA A 74 -14.11 -12.67 -1.73
C ALA A 74 -14.56 -13.01 -3.18
N CYS A 75 -13.97 -12.32 -4.14
CA CYS A 75 -14.13 -12.57 -5.57
C CYS A 75 -12.74 -12.88 -6.13
N PHE A 76 -12.41 -14.15 -6.23
CA PHE A 76 -11.06 -14.65 -6.52
C PHE A 76 -10.81 -14.94 -8.00
N GLU A 77 -11.81 -14.70 -8.85
CA GLU A 77 -11.64 -14.79 -10.30
C GLU A 77 -11.41 -13.39 -10.90
N PRO A 78 -10.22 -13.11 -11.49
CA PRO A 78 -9.88 -11.77 -11.97
C PRO A 78 -10.88 -11.18 -12.97
N ARG A 79 -11.44 -11.99 -13.87
CA ARG A 79 -12.44 -11.53 -14.85
C ARG A 79 -13.73 -11.12 -14.19
N GLU A 80 -14.21 -11.89 -13.23
CA GLU A 80 -15.40 -11.55 -12.45
C GLU A 80 -15.16 -10.30 -11.59
N LEU A 81 -13.99 -10.24 -10.93
CA LEU A 81 -13.61 -9.10 -10.12
C LEU A 81 -13.60 -7.81 -10.94
N THR A 82 -12.97 -7.82 -12.11
CA THR A 82 -12.89 -6.63 -12.96
C THR A 82 -14.25 -6.17 -13.47
N SER A 83 -15.22 -7.07 -13.67
CA SER A 83 -16.57 -6.70 -14.09
C SER A 83 -17.32 -5.81 -13.07
N ARG A 84 -16.87 -5.82 -11.81
CA ARG A 84 -17.41 -4.98 -10.72
C ARG A 84 -16.84 -3.57 -10.70
N TYR A 85 -15.84 -3.28 -11.56
CA TYR A 85 -15.26 -1.95 -11.69
C TYR A 85 -15.92 -1.19 -12.83
N PRO A 86 -16.69 -0.12 -12.54
CA PRO A 86 -17.38 0.65 -13.58
C PRO A 86 -16.41 1.43 -14.49
N ARG A 87 -15.16 1.60 -14.04
CA ARG A 87 -14.08 2.23 -14.81
C ARG A 87 -12.79 1.44 -14.60
N GLY A 88 -11.98 1.32 -15.66
CA GLY A 88 -10.68 0.68 -15.57
C GLY A 88 -10.70 -0.84 -15.55
N SER A 89 -11.83 -1.50 -15.86
CA SER A 89 -11.96 -2.96 -15.83
C SER A 89 -10.94 -3.66 -16.75
N LYS A 90 -10.70 -3.10 -17.94
CA LYS A 90 -9.73 -3.66 -18.89
C LYS A 90 -8.30 -3.50 -18.40
N GLU A 91 -7.98 -2.33 -17.87
CA GLU A 91 -6.66 -1.98 -17.34
C GLU A 91 -6.31 -2.77 -16.07
N LEU A 92 -7.30 -3.09 -15.27
CA LEU A 92 -7.12 -3.84 -14.01
C LEU A 92 -6.96 -5.35 -14.22
N LEU A 93 -7.38 -5.89 -15.35
CA LEU A 93 -7.35 -7.34 -15.58
C LEU A 93 -5.92 -7.91 -15.48
N GLY A 94 -4.94 -7.27 -16.11
CA GLY A 94 -3.54 -7.68 -16.04
C GLY A 94 -2.98 -7.64 -14.60
N PRO A 95 -3.09 -6.50 -13.88
CA PRO A 95 -2.71 -6.41 -12.48
C PRO A 95 -3.35 -7.49 -11.59
N PHE A 96 -4.64 -7.81 -11.76
CA PHE A 96 -5.30 -8.84 -10.94
C PHE A 96 -4.88 -10.27 -11.25
N TYR A 97 -4.25 -10.55 -12.39
CA TYR A 97 -3.56 -11.83 -12.60
C TYR A 97 -2.22 -11.91 -11.87
N SER A 98 -1.65 -10.78 -11.45
CA SER A 98 -0.40 -10.72 -10.70
C SER A 98 -0.60 -10.58 -9.19
N TRP A 99 -1.68 -9.92 -8.78
CA TRP A 99 -2.07 -9.73 -7.39
C TRP A 99 -3.58 -9.58 -7.30
N GLN A 100 -4.24 -10.55 -6.71
CA GLN A 100 -5.68 -10.62 -6.58
C GLN A 100 -6.12 -10.61 -5.11
N PRO A 101 -7.44 -10.65 -4.82
CA PRO A 101 -7.93 -10.67 -3.45
C PRO A 101 -7.38 -11.80 -2.58
N GLN A 102 -7.15 -13.00 -3.15
CA GLN A 102 -6.56 -14.11 -2.40
C GLN A 102 -5.13 -13.77 -1.92
N ASP A 103 -4.29 -13.16 -2.78
CA ASP A 103 -2.94 -12.75 -2.40
C ASP A 103 -2.97 -11.72 -1.26
N THR A 104 -3.99 -10.86 -1.26
CA THR A 104 -4.19 -9.89 -0.16
C THR A 104 -4.59 -10.59 1.14
N VAL A 105 -5.46 -11.60 1.09
CA VAL A 105 -5.83 -12.43 2.24
C VAL A 105 -4.59 -13.13 2.79
N ASP A 106 -3.89 -13.86 1.93
CA ASP A 106 -2.69 -14.64 2.29
C ASP A 106 -1.62 -13.73 2.90
N TRP A 107 -1.45 -12.53 2.35
CA TRP A 107 -0.50 -11.57 2.88
C TRP A 107 -0.85 -11.14 4.32
N PHE A 108 -2.10 -10.75 4.59
CA PHE A 108 -2.52 -10.35 5.93
C PHE A 108 -2.47 -11.51 6.92
N GLU A 109 -2.91 -12.71 6.51
CA GLU A 109 -2.85 -13.90 7.36
C GLU A 109 -1.42 -14.29 7.71
N SER A 110 -0.49 -14.21 6.75
CA SER A 110 0.94 -14.46 7.01
C SER A 110 1.57 -13.45 7.96
N HIS A 111 0.93 -12.26 8.12
CA HIS A 111 1.33 -11.23 9.07
C HIS A 111 0.47 -11.25 10.36
N GLY A 112 -0.23 -12.35 10.63
CA GLY A 112 -0.98 -12.56 11.86
C GLY A 112 -2.34 -11.89 11.94
N VAL A 113 -2.88 -11.40 10.81
CA VAL A 113 -4.20 -10.76 10.74
C VAL A 113 -5.18 -11.70 10.06
N ALA A 114 -6.04 -12.36 10.84
CA ALA A 114 -7.12 -13.18 10.31
C ALA A 114 -8.25 -12.30 9.77
N LEU A 115 -8.77 -12.69 8.60
CA LEU A 115 -9.88 -12.02 7.93
C LEU A 115 -11.15 -12.89 7.97
N LYS A 116 -12.31 -12.24 7.95
CA LYS A 116 -13.62 -12.87 7.80
C LYS A 116 -14.34 -12.31 6.59
N THR A 117 -15.15 -13.15 5.94
CA THR A 117 -16.02 -12.74 4.83
C THR A 117 -17.45 -12.51 5.33
N GLU A 118 -18.05 -11.39 4.97
CA GLU A 118 -19.47 -11.10 5.20
C GLU A 118 -20.34 -11.66 4.07
N PRO A 119 -21.68 -11.79 4.28
CA PRO A 119 -22.57 -12.38 3.27
C PRO A 119 -22.56 -11.71 1.90
N ASP A 120 -22.19 -10.44 1.84
CA ASP A 120 -22.05 -9.67 0.59
C ASP A 120 -20.67 -9.78 -0.07
N GLY A 121 -19.80 -10.62 0.48
CA GLY A 121 -18.46 -10.89 -0.03
C GLY A 121 -17.38 -9.90 0.44
N ARG A 122 -17.73 -8.86 1.20
CA ARG A 122 -16.71 -7.97 1.78
C ARG A 122 -15.91 -8.69 2.85
N MET A 123 -14.62 -8.39 2.93
CA MET A 123 -13.72 -9.01 3.89
C MET A 123 -13.16 -8.00 4.88
N PHE A 124 -13.27 -8.34 6.16
CA PHE A 124 -12.87 -7.50 7.28
C PHE A 124 -11.94 -8.27 8.22
N PRO A 125 -11.09 -7.58 9.03
CA PRO A 125 -10.39 -8.27 10.11
C PRO A 125 -11.41 -8.86 11.08
N VAL A 126 -11.12 -10.04 11.63
CA VAL A 126 -12.01 -10.71 12.60
C VAL A 126 -12.25 -9.86 13.86
N THR A 127 -11.37 -8.92 14.14
CA THR A 127 -11.47 -7.96 15.27
C THR A 127 -12.51 -6.86 15.04
N ASP A 128 -13.05 -6.72 13.82
CA ASP A 128 -13.92 -5.61 13.43
C ASP A 128 -13.31 -4.20 13.68
N SER A 129 -12.00 -4.10 13.67
CA SER A 129 -11.28 -2.85 13.94
C SER A 129 -10.26 -2.55 12.84
N SER A 130 -10.37 -1.40 12.21
CA SER A 130 -9.36 -0.90 11.27
C SER A 130 -7.98 -0.73 11.91
N GLN A 131 -7.92 -0.60 13.24
CA GLN A 131 -6.66 -0.48 13.96
C GLN A 131 -5.79 -1.72 13.75
N THR A 132 -6.37 -2.93 13.69
CA THR A 132 -5.66 -4.18 13.41
C THR A 132 -4.90 -4.11 12.08
N ILE A 133 -5.54 -3.59 11.04
CA ILE A 133 -4.90 -3.42 9.72
C ILE A 133 -3.82 -2.34 9.76
N ILE A 134 -4.09 -1.25 10.47
CA ILE A 134 -3.15 -0.13 10.62
C ILE A 134 -1.88 -0.61 11.36
N ASP A 135 -2.03 -1.31 12.46
CA ASP A 135 -0.91 -1.82 13.25
C ASP A 135 -0.08 -2.81 12.45
N CYS A 136 -0.72 -3.75 11.76
CA CYS A 136 -0.06 -4.71 10.88
C CYS A 136 0.83 -3.99 9.84
N LEU A 137 0.28 -3.01 9.12
CA LEU A 137 1.02 -2.27 8.09
C LEU A 137 2.17 -1.44 8.69
N LEU A 138 1.94 -0.77 9.81
CA LEU A 138 2.96 0.03 10.49
C LEU A 138 4.11 -0.84 11.01
N ASP A 139 3.78 -1.93 11.67
CA ASP A 139 4.79 -2.80 12.30
C ASP A 139 5.58 -3.57 11.23
N THR A 140 4.92 -4.03 10.15
CA THR A 140 5.60 -4.65 9.01
C THR A 140 6.55 -3.65 8.33
N ALA A 141 6.12 -2.42 8.09
CA ALA A 141 6.98 -1.41 7.48
C ALA A 141 8.20 -1.09 8.35
N ARG A 142 8.00 -0.93 9.66
CA ARG A 142 9.09 -0.68 10.64
C ARG A 142 10.03 -1.88 10.74
N GLY A 143 9.49 -3.10 10.85
CA GLY A 143 10.26 -4.34 10.92
C GLY A 143 11.15 -4.54 9.69
N ASN A 144 10.69 -4.11 8.52
CA ASN A 144 11.48 -4.12 7.29
C ASN A 144 12.46 -2.92 7.16
N GLY A 145 12.49 -2.00 8.13
CA GLY A 145 13.39 -0.85 8.09
C GLY A 145 12.96 0.24 7.10
N VAL A 146 11.67 0.41 6.87
CA VAL A 146 11.14 1.58 6.13
C VAL A 146 11.20 2.80 7.02
N GLU A 147 11.79 3.88 6.52
CA GLU A 147 11.80 5.17 7.22
C GLU A 147 10.44 5.86 7.04
N LEU A 148 9.70 6.05 8.13
CA LEU A 148 8.36 6.63 8.12
C LEU A 148 8.39 8.10 8.57
N LYS A 149 7.91 9.02 7.71
CA LYS A 149 7.91 10.47 7.95
C LYS A 149 6.52 11.06 7.76
N THR A 150 5.91 11.53 8.85
CA THR A 150 4.68 12.34 8.82
C THR A 150 5.00 13.84 8.79
N LYS A 151 3.99 14.68 8.57
CA LYS A 151 4.10 16.15 8.49
C LYS A 151 5.13 16.62 7.46
N THR A 152 5.37 15.79 6.44
CA THR A 152 6.37 16.04 5.41
C THR A 152 5.72 15.92 4.04
N GLY A 153 5.25 17.04 3.51
CA GLY A 153 4.70 17.13 2.17
C GLY A 153 5.82 17.22 1.13
N ILE A 154 5.64 16.58 -0.01
CA ILE A 154 6.52 16.69 -1.17
C ILE A 154 5.75 17.41 -2.28
N ASP A 155 6.18 18.61 -2.64
CA ASP A 155 5.50 19.45 -3.65
C ASP A 155 5.95 19.10 -5.07
N SER A 156 7.22 18.76 -5.24
CA SER A 156 7.78 18.43 -6.57
C SER A 156 8.98 17.53 -6.48
N ALA A 157 9.23 16.79 -7.56
CA ALA A 157 10.48 16.07 -7.78
C ALA A 157 11.07 16.48 -9.13
N ARG A 158 12.40 16.60 -9.19
CA ARG A 158 13.14 16.82 -10.43
C ARG A 158 13.91 15.55 -10.78
N ILE A 159 13.94 15.25 -12.05
CA ILE A 159 14.77 14.17 -12.59
C ILE A 159 15.94 14.86 -13.30
N ASP A 160 17.13 14.68 -12.77
CA ASP A 160 18.35 15.16 -13.41
C ASP A 160 18.83 14.05 -14.37
N HIS A 161 18.67 14.27 -15.65
CA HIS A 161 19.27 13.43 -16.68
C HIS A 161 20.75 13.83 -16.81
N LYS A 162 21.64 13.05 -16.22
CA LYS A 162 23.07 13.11 -16.51
C LYS A 162 23.45 12.01 -17.49
#